data_5a05547285c318db95f3efda0257ca83
#
_entry.id   5a05547285c318db95f3efda0257ca83
#
_cell.length_a   1.000
_cell.length_b   1.000
_cell.length_c   1.000
_cell.angle_alpha   90.00
_cell.angle_beta   90.00
_cell.angle_gamma   90.00
#
_symmetry.space_group_name_H-M   'P 1'
#
loop_
_entity.id
_entity.type
_entity.pdbx_description
1 polymer ?
#
loop_
_entity_poly.entity_id
_entity_poly.type
_entity_poly.pdbx_seq_one_letter_code
_entity_poly.pdbx_strand_id
1 'polypeptide(L)'
;LGDVYKRQTPWSHAARLRQLKFYGENKMNTYIYGPKDDPYHSSPNWRLPYPEKEAEQLQELVKVSKENEVDFVWAIHPGQDIKWNQEDRDNLLAKFEKMYDLGVRSFAVFFDDISGEGTNPVKQAELLNYIDENFVKVKKDVTPLVMCPTEYNKSWSDPKDGYLTTLGDKLNPSIQIMWTGDRV
;
A
#
# COMPACT_ATOMS: atom_id res chain seq x y z
N LEU A 1 9.73 7.97 3.16
CA LEU A 1 9.83 7.22 4.40
C LEU A 1 8.47 7.18 5.08
N GLY A 2 8.05 6.04 5.55
CA GLY A 2 6.73 5.87 6.14
C GLY A 2 6.77 5.03 7.42
N ASP A 3 5.61 4.84 8.01
CA ASP A 3 5.38 4.11 9.24
C ASP A 3 5.22 2.59 8.95
N VAL A 4 6.31 1.96 8.46
CA VAL A 4 6.27 0.58 7.96
C VAL A 4 7.21 -0.36 8.73
N TYR A 5 7.85 0.07 9.82
CA TYR A 5 8.97 -0.65 10.42
C TYR A 5 8.56 -1.73 11.43
N LYS A 6 9.18 -2.92 11.33
CA LYS A 6 8.85 -4.14 12.09
C LYS A 6 9.33 -4.19 13.55
N ARG A 7 10.25 -3.36 13.97
CA ARG A 7 10.97 -3.52 15.27
C ARG A 7 10.93 -2.30 16.17
N GLN A 8 10.11 -1.32 15.86
CA GLN A 8 9.96 -0.12 16.66
C GLN A 8 8.65 -0.14 17.45
N THR A 9 8.60 0.63 18.52
CA THR A 9 7.32 0.94 19.17
C THR A 9 6.44 1.66 18.16
N PRO A 10 5.18 1.23 17.99
CA PRO A 10 4.25 1.88 17.06
C PRO A 10 4.15 3.38 17.34
N TRP A 11 4.13 4.18 16.28
CA TRP A 11 3.95 5.62 16.44
C TRP A 11 2.53 5.94 16.90
N SER A 12 2.43 6.79 17.90
CA SER A 12 1.12 7.32 18.28
C SER A 12 0.57 8.24 17.19
N HIS A 13 -0.74 8.47 17.18
CA HIS A 13 -1.38 9.42 16.26
C HIS A 13 -0.72 10.81 16.32
N ALA A 14 -0.44 11.31 17.52
CA ALA A 14 0.26 12.58 17.72
C ALA A 14 1.69 12.55 17.14
N ALA A 15 2.40 11.43 17.20
CA ALA A 15 3.71 11.29 16.58
C ALA A 15 3.62 11.34 15.06
N ARG A 16 2.63 10.67 14.46
CA ARG A 16 2.37 10.73 13.02
C ARG A 16 2.08 12.14 12.53
N LEU A 17 1.25 12.89 13.26
CA LEU A 17 0.97 14.30 12.95
C LEU A 17 2.23 15.17 12.98
N ARG A 18 3.10 14.98 13.98
CA ARG A 18 4.39 15.69 14.05
C ARG A 18 5.31 15.33 12.88
N GLN A 19 5.35 14.06 12.48
CA GLN A 19 6.15 13.63 11.34
C GLN A 19 5.70 14.28 10.02
N LEU A 20 4.41 14.42 9.81
CA LEU A 20 3.89 15.07 8.61
C LEU A 20 4.29 16.55 8.53
N LYS A 21 4.26 17.26 9.64
CA LYS A 21 4.76 18.64 9.72
C LYS A 21 6.26 18.70 9.43
N PHE A 22 7.04 17.83 10.08
CA PHE A 22 8.48 17.71 9.83
C PHE A 22 8.79 17.44 8.35
N TYR A 23 8.01 16.57 7.70
CA TYR A 23 8.18 16.28 6.27
C TYR A 23 7.97 17.54 5.42
N GLY A 24 6.89 18.27 5.66
CA GLY A 24 6.62 19.54 4.95
C GLY A 24 7.76 20.56 5.12
N GLU A 25 8.22 20.77 6.37
CA GLU A 25 9.32 21.68 6.69
C GLU A 25 10.64 21.30 6.02
N ASN A 26 10.87 19.99 5.80
CA ASN A 26 12.10 19.45 5.22
C ASN A 26 11.95 19.05 3.74
N LYS A 27 10.88 19.47 3.08
CA LYS A 27 10.62 19.22 1.65
C LYS A 27 10.57 17.72 1.28
N MET A 28 10.18 16.88 2.23
CA MET A 28 9.82 15.50 1.97
C MET A 28 8.37 15.48 1.49
N ASN A 29 8.09 14.85 0.37
CA ASN A 29 6.80 14.95 -0.31
C ASN A 29 5.91 13.71 -0.21
N THR A 30 6.37 12.66 0.44
CA THR A 30 5.62 11.38 0.49
C THR A 30 5.72 10.73 1.85
N TYR A 31 4.57 10.35 2.40
CA TYR A 31 4.43 9.56 3.61
C TYR A 31 3.65 8.28 3.29
N ILE A 32 4.25 7.11 3.53
CA ILE A 32 3.58 5.82 3.32
C ILE A 32 3.05 5.31 4.65
N TYR A 33 1.74 5.14 4.73
CA TYR A 33 1.05 4.59 5.88
C TYR A 33 0.83 3.08 5.69
N GLY A 34 1.51 2.27 6.50
CA GLY A 34 1.38 0.81 6.51
C GLY A 34 1.95 0.21 7.80
N PRO A 35 1.52 0.71 9.00
CA PRO A 35 2.08 0.27 10.28
C PRO A 35 1.65 -1.16 10.62
N LYS A 36 2.59 -1.95 11.13
CA LYS A 36 2.35 -3.37 11.48
C LYS A 36 1.37 -3.57 12.64
N ASP A 37 1.08 -2.54 13.41
CA ASP A 37 0.11 -2.53 14.50
C ASP A 37 -1.32 -2.14 14.07
N ASP A 38 -1.51 -1.79 12.81
CA ASP A 38 -2.84 -1.54 12.24
C ASP A 38 -3.42 -2.86 11.68
N PRO A 39 -4.43 -3.45 12.33
CA PRO A 39 -5.00 -4.70 11.87
C PRO A 39 -5.92 -4.55 10.66
N TYR A 40 -6.29 -3.32 10.29
CA TYR A 40 -7.26 -3.04 9.23
C TYR A 40 -6.64 -2.74 7.86
N HIS A 41 -5.31 -2.61 7.79
CA HIS A 41 -4.63 -2.53 6.50
C HIS A 41 -4.04 -3.88 6.06
N SER A 42 -3.95 -4.85 6.96
CA SER A 42 -3.32 -6.16 6.72
C SER A 42 -4.23 -7.33 7.06
N SER A 43 -3.75 -8.55 6.77
CA SER A 43 -4.46 -9.79 7.14
C SER A 43 -4.53 -9.95 8.66
N PRO A 44 -5.65 -10.45 9.21
CA PRO A 44 -6.83 -10.96 8.48
C PRO A 44 -7.91 -9.90 8.22
N ASN A 45 -7.81 -8.68 8.74
CA ASN A 45 -8.90 -7.72 8.81
C ASN A 45 -8.90 -6.66 7.69
N TRP A 46 -8.05 -6.81 6.68
CA TRP A 46 -7.99 -5.85 5.57
C TRP A 46 -9.33 -5.70 4.80
N ARG A 47 -10.19 -6.72 4.87
CA ARG A 47 -11.54 -6.70 4.27
C ARG A 47 -12.53 -5.85 5.06
N LEU A 48 -12.27 -5.60 6.35
CA LEU A 48 -13.18 -4.88 7.23
C LEU A 48 -12.98 -3.37 7.13
N PRO A 49 -14.05 -2.58 7.27
CA PRO A 49 -13.90 -1.13 7.37
C PRO A 49 -13.17 -0.76 8.68
N TYR A 50 -12.53 0.41 8.68
CA TYR A 50 -11.99 0.97 9.90
C TYR A 50 -13.11 1.31 10.90
N PRO A 51 -12.93 1.08 12.21
CA PRO A 51 -13.80 1.66 13.22
C PRO A 51 -13.79 3.20 13.14
N GLU A 52 -14.86 3.83 13.63
CA GLU A 52 -15.08 5.26 13.49
C GLU A 52 -13.90 6.10 13.98
N LYS A 53 -13.41 5.80 15.18
CA LYS A 53 -12.27 6.53 15.77
C LYS A 53 -11.00 6.47 14.93
N GLU A 54 -10.66 5.29 14.44
CA GLU A 54 -9.49 5.06 13.59
C GLU A 54 -9.67 5.75 12.21
N ALA A 55 -10.89 5.71 11.68
CA ALA A 55 -11.23 6.40 10.44
C ALA A 55 -11.08 7.93 10.59
N GLU A 56 -11.55 8.51 11.69
CA GLU A 56 -11.37 9.93 12.00
C GLU A 56 -9.89 10.30 12.12
N GLN A 57 -9.08 9.48 12.78
CA GLN A 57 -7.64 9.69 12.89
C GLN A 57 -6.94 9.64 11.52
N LEU A 58 -7.31 8.68 10.66
CA LEU A 58 -6.78 8.63 9.30
C LEU A 58 -7.18 9.85 8.49
N GLN A 59 -8.42 10.30 8.59
CA GLN A 59 -8.89 11.51 7.93
C GLN A 59 -8.11 12.74 8.37
N GLU A 60 -7.79 12.86 9.66
CA GLU A 60 -6.94 13.93 10.17
C GLU A 60 -5.51 13.87 9.59
N LEU A 61 -4.91 12.67 9.52
CA LEU A 61 -3.60 12.49 8.90
C LEU A 61 -3.60 12.93 7.43
N VAL A 62 -4.61 12.54 6.67
CA VAL A 62 -4.78 12.95 5.28
C VAL A 62 -4.87 14.46 5.14
N LYS A 63 -5.69 15.12 6.00
CA LYS A 63 -5.84 16.57 6.02
C LYS A 63 -4.51 17.27 6.30
N VAL A 64 -3.80 16.86 7.37
CA VAL A 64 -2.51 17.44 7.76
C VAL A 64 -1.44 17.20 6.69
N SER A 65 -1.44 16.03 6.04
CA SER A 65 -0.56 15.75 4.90
C SER A 65 -0.76 16.77 3.78
N LYS A 66 -1.99 17.02 3.39
CA LYS A 66 -2.35 17.97 2.34
C LYS A 66 -1.93 19.39 2.70
N GLU A 67 -2.13 19.80 3.95
CA GLU A 67 -1.71 21.13 4.46
C GLU A 67 -0.19 21.33 4.43
N ASN A 68 0.58 20.25 4.49
CA ASN A 68 2.04 20.25 4.45
C ASN A 68 2.63 19.83 3.09
N GLU A 69 1.81 19.76 2.04
CA GLU A 69 2.21 19.36 0.69
C GLU A 69 2.89 17.97 0.65
N VAL A 70 2.37 17.05 1.46
CA VAL A 70 2.84 15.65 1.55
C VAL A 70 1.77 14.72 0.98
N ASP A 71 2.15 13.85 0.05
CA ASP A 71 1.29 12.79 -0.45
C ASP A 71 1.15 11.71 0.62
N PHE A 72 -0.07 11.51 1.11
CA PHE A 72 -0.39 10.43 2.04
C PHE A 72 -0.73 9.18 1.24
N VAL A 73 0.17 8.21 1.24
CA VAL A 73 -0.02 6.91 0.57
C VAL A 73 -0.55 5.90 1.59
N TRP A 74 -1.79 5.44 1.38
CA TRP A 74 -2.35 4.37 2.20
C TRP A 74 -2.04 3.01 1.57
N ALA A 75 -1.37 2.13 2.32
CA ALA A 75 -0.97 0.81 1.86
C ALA A 75 -1.90 -0.27 2.42
N ILE A 76 -2.29 -1.24 1.58
CA ILE A 76 -2.95 -2.47 1.98
C ILE A 76 -1.97 -3.65 1.88
N HIS A 77 -2.06 -4.61 2.81
CA HIS A 77 -1.19 -5.79 2.85
C HIS A 77 -2.04 -7.07 2.94
N PRO A 78 -2.66 -7.50 1.82
CA PRO A 78 -3.65 -8.59 1.81
C PRO A 78 -3.04 -9.97 1.58
N GLY A 79 -1.77 -10.06 1.23
CA GLY A 79 -1.17 -11.23 0.59
C GLY A 79 -1.14 -12.50 1.41
N GLN A 80 -1.23 -12.42 2.75
CA GLN A 80 -1.14 -13.61 3.60
C GLN A 80 -2.39 -14.49 3.52
N ASP A 81 -3.58 -13.92 3.23
CA ASP A 81 -4.85 -14.64 3.25
C ASP A 81 -5.80 -14.33 2.07
N ILE A 82 -5.31 -13.63 1.06
CA ILE A 82 -6.10 -13.33 -0.14
C ILE A 82 -6.42 -14.61 -0.92
N LYS A 83 -7.67 -14.73 -1.39
CA LYS A 83 -8.18 -15.94 -2.06
C LYS A 83 -8.15 -15.87 -3.58
N TRP A 84 -7.72 -14.77 -4.18
CA TRP A 84 -7.64 -14.58 -5.63
C TRP A 84 -8.96 -14.79 -6.39
N ASN A 85 -10.10 -14.56 -5.73
CA ASN A 85 -11.44 -14.65 -6.31
C ASN A 85 -12.08 -13.29 -6.49
N GLN A 86 -13.25 -13.24 -7.11
CA GLN A 86 -13.97 -12.00 -7.36
C GLN A 86 -14.40 -11.33 -6.05
N GLU A 87 -14.79 -12.11 -5.05
CA GLU A 87 -15.18 -11.59 -3.74
C GLU A 87 -14.07 -10.77 -3.09
N ASP A 88 -12.83 -11.26 -3.11
CA ASP A 88 -11.68 -10.52 -2.56
C ASP A 88 -11.26 -9.32 -3.41
N ARG A 89 -11.43 -9.38 -4.72
CA ARG A 89 -11.27 -8.21 -5.59
C ARG A 89 -12.28 -7.12 -5.23
N ASP A 90 -13.53 -7.50 -5.04
CA ASP A 90 -14.61 -6.56 -4.65
C ASP A 90 -14.38 -6.00 -3.25
N ASN A 91 -13.95 -6.84 -2.31
CA ASN A 91 -13.58 -6.40 -0.95
C ASN A 91 -12.44 -5.37 -0.98
N LEU A 92 -11.42 -5.59 -1.80
CA LEU A 92 -10.29 -4.68 -1.92
C LEU A 92 -10.70 -3.34 -2.53
N LEU A 93 -11.48 -3.35 -3.60
CA LEU A 93 -12.01 -2.12 -4.19
C LEU A 93 -12.92 -1.38 -3.22
N ALA A 94 -13.78 -2.09 -2.48
CA ALA A 94 -14.63 -1.48 -1.46
C ALA A 94 -13.81 -0.81 -0.36
N LYS A 95 -12.71 -1.42 0.07
CA LYS A 95 -11.77 -0.82 1.03
C LYS A 95 -11.13 0.45 0.47
N PHE A 96 -10.65 0.42 -0.76
CA PHE A 96 -10.08 1.59 -1.43
C PHE A 96 -11.11 2.73 -1.58
N GLU A 97 -12.35 2.41 -1.90
CA GLU A 97 -13.45 3.40 -1.94
C GLU A 97 -13.63 4.08 -0.58
N LYS A 98 -13.65 3.32 0.51
CA LYS A 98 -13.75 3.87 1.86
C LYS A 98 -12.59 4.81 2.20
N MET A 99 -11.38 4.43 1.81
CA MET A 99 -10.20 5.28 2.02
C MET A 99 -10.23 6.53 1.14
N TYR A 100 -10.73 6.42 -0.09
CA TYR A 100 -10.96 7.55 -0.97
C TYR A 100 -11.96 8.55 -0.36
N ASP A 101 -13.04 8.04 0.25
CA ASP A 101 -14.06 8.86 0.94
C ASP A 101 -13.46 9.62 2.14
N LEU A 102 -12.44 9.06 2.80
CA LEU A 102 -11.68 9.74 3.85
C LEU A 102 -10.69 10.78 3.32
N GLY A 103 -10.53 10.90 2.02
CA GLY A 103 -9.65 11.87 1.37
C GLY A 103 -8.33 11.31 0.83
N VAL A 104 -8.06 10.00 0.98
CA VAL A 104 -6.85 9.35 0.41
C VAL A 104 -6.88 9.43 -1.11
N ARG A 105 -5.74 9.81 -1.72
CA ARG A 105 -5.58 9.93 -3.18
C ARG A 105 -4.38 9.14 -3.72
N SER A 106 -3.60 8.56 -2.83
CA SER A 106 -2.45 7.72 -3.17
C SER A 106 -2.56 6.38 -2.47
N PHE A 107 -2.40 5.30 -3.23
CA PHE A 107 -2.64 3.94 -2.76
C PHE A 107 -1.46 3.03 -3.08
N ALA A 108 -1.20 2.09 -2.18
CA ALA A 108 -0.21 1.05 -2.39
C ALA A 108 -0.74 -0.34 -2.02
N VAL A 109 -0.20 -1.37 -2.66
CA VAL A 109 -0.46 -2.77 -2.32
C VAL A 109 0.89 -3.43 -2.00
N PHE A 110 1.00 -3.99 -0.81
CA PHE A 110 2.23 -4.63 -0.32
C PHE A 110 2.08 -6.14 -0.31
N PHE A 111 3.08 -6.80 -0.88
CA PHE A 111 3.21 -8.27 -0.90
C PHE A 111 4.53 -8.75 -0.28
N ASP A 112 5.17 -7.88 0.51
CA ASP A 112 6.39 -8.23 1.24
C ASP A 112 6.08 -9.13 2.44
N ASP A 113 7.05 -9.96 2.83
CA ASP A 113 7.01 -10.81 4.03
C ASP A 113 5.78 -11.72 4.15
N ILE A 114 5.35 -12.29 3.05
CA ILE A 114 4.26 -13.26 2.96
C ILE A 114 4.77 -14.60 2.46
N SER A 115 3.93 -15.63 2.58
CA SER A 115 4.19 -16.98 2.10
C SER A 115 2.95 -17.60 1.45
N GLY A 116 3.13 -18.72 0.77
CA GLY A 116 2.04 -19.48 0.17
C GLY A 116 1.51 -18.87 -1.13
N GLU A 117 0.22 -19.05 -1.39
CA GLU A 117 -0.44 -18.63 -2.63
C GLU A 117 -0.41 -17.12 -2.89
N GLY A 118 -0.27 -16.32 -1.84
CA GLY A 118 -0.15 -14.86 -1.95
C GLY A 118 1.11 -14.40 -2.72
N THR A 119 2.12 -15.25 -2.84
CA THR A 119 3.38 -14.95 -3.51
C THR A 119 3.37 -15.13 -5.02
N ASN A 120 2.26 -15.62 -5.59
CA ASN A 120 2.15 -15.89 -7.03
C ASN A 120 2.21 -14.60 -7.86
N PRO A 121 3.25 -14.40 -8.69
CA PRO A 121 3.44 -13.14 -9.42
C PRO A 121 2.36 -12.88 -10.48
N VAL A 122 1.82 -13.94 -11.10
CA VAL A 122 0.74 -13.79 -12.08
C VAL A 122 -0.51 -13.26 -11.41
N LYS A 123 -0.89 -13.84 -10.27
CA LYS A 123 -2.05 -13.41 -9.48
C LYS A 123 -1.88 -12.00 -8.92
N GLN A 124 -0.69 -11.66 -8.46
CA GLN A 124 -0.37 -10.31 -8.02
C GLN A 124 -0.53 -9.30 -9.17
N ALA A 125 0.04 -9.59 -10.34
CA ALA A 125 -0.07 -8.71 -11.51
C ALA A 125 -1.52 -8.55 -11.98
N GLU A 126 -2.30 -9.62 -12.04
CA GLU A 126 -3.73 -9.58 -12.40
C GLU A 126 -4.53 -8.69 -11.44
N LEU A 127 -4.31 -8.82 -10.14
CA LEU A 127 -4.98 -7.99 -9.13
C LEU A 127 -4.61 -6.51 -9.26
N LEU A 128 -3.31 -6.22 -9.38
CA LEU A 128 -2.82 -4.85 -9.48
C LEU A 128 -3.32 -4.17 -10.76
N ASN A 129 -3.32 -4.85 -11.90
CA ASN A 129 -3.88 -4.34 -13.13
C ASN A 129 -5.39 -4.09 -13.01
N TYR A 130 -6.11 -5.01 -12.34
CA TYR A 130 -7.54 -4.84 -12.08
C TYR A 130 -7.84 -3.58 -11.25
N ILE A 131 -7.04 -3.33 -10.20
CA ILE A 131 -7.15 -2.12 -9.36
C ILE A 131 -6.82 -0.88 -10.19
N ASP A 132 -5.75 -0.92 -10.97
CA ASP A 132 -5.32 0.19 -11.82
C ASP A 132 -6.43 0.60 -12.79
N GLU A 133 -7.05 -0.37 -13.46
CA GLU A 133 -8.06 -0.14 -14.48
C GLU A 133 -9.44 0.23 -13.91
N ASN A 134 -9.83 -0.35 -12.79
CA ASN A 134 -11.18 -0.19 -12.24
C ASN A 134 -11.26 0.83 -11.10
N PHE A 135 -10.16 1.29 -10.58
CA PHE A 135 -10.12 2.28 -9.50
C PHE A 135 -9.20 3.46 -9.82
N VAL A 136 -7.91 3.23 -10.02
CA VAL A 136 -6.92 4.31 -10.15
C VAL A 136 -7.20 5.19 -11.37
N LYS A 137 -7.43 4.59 -12.53
CA LYS A 137 -7.71 5.32 -13.80
C LYS A 137 -9.10 5.92 -13.88
N VAL A 138 -10.03 5.42 -13.07
CA VAL A 138 -11.43 5.84 -13.08
C VAL A 138 -11.72 6.96 -12.09
N LYS A 139 -11.03 6.96 -10.96
CA LYS A 139 -11.22 7.95 -9.89
C LYS A 139 -10.47 9.25 -10.17
N LYS A 140 -11.10 10.35 -9.76
CA LYS A 140 -10.51 11.67 -9.91
C LYS A 140 -9.33 11.88 -8.93
N ASP A 141 -8.25 12.44 -9.44
CA ASP A 141 -7.07 12.88 -8.67
C ASP A 141 -6.34 11.76 -7.92
N VAL A 142 -6.50 10.50 -8.32
CA VAL A 142 -5.74 9.38 -7.77
C VAL A 142 -4.40 9.27 -8.48
N THR A 143 -3.32 9.21 -7.70
CA THR A 143 -1.96 9.04 -8.22
C THR A 143 -1.71 7.60 -8.69
N PRO A 144 -0.65 7.34 -9.47
CA PRO A 144 -0.31 5.98 -9.90
C PRO A 144 -0.19 5.01 -8.72
N LEU A 145 -0.73 3.80 -8.91
CA LEU A 145 -0.66 2.73 -7.90
C LEU A 145 0.80 2.36 -7.62
N VAL A 146 1.11 2.14 -6.36
CA VAL A 146 2.42 1.67 -5.90
C VAL A 146 2.29 0.23 -5.42
N MET A 147 3.25 -0.63 -5.72
CA MET A 147 3.32 -1.98 -5.17
C MET A 147 4.69 -2.25 -4.53
N CYS A 148 4.70 -3.06 -3.48
CA CYS A 148 5.91 -3.68 -2.95
C CYS A 148 5.87 -5.17 -3.32
N PRO A 149 6.82 -5.68 -4.12
CA PRO A 149 6.86 -7.08 -4.51
C PRO A 149 7.26 -7.98 -3.34
N THR A 150 6.93 -9.25 -3.42
CA THR A 150 7.40 -10.27 -2.47
C THR A 150 8.94 -10.37 -2.50
N GLU A 151 9.50 -10.38 -3.71
CA GLU A 151 10.95 -10.35 -3.93
C GLU A 151 11.41 -8.93 -4.26
N TYR A 152 11.49 -8.07 -3.24
CA TYR A 152 11.83 -6.65 -3.37
C TYR A 152 13.34 -6.34 -3.38
N ASN A 153 14.17 -7.38 -3.37
CA ASN A 153 15.62 -7.27 -3.35
C ASN A 153 16.23 -8.23 -4.37
N LYS A 154 17.17 -7.74 -5.16
CA LYS A 154 17.86 -8.52 -6.19
C LYS A 154 18.52 -9.80 -5.65
N SER A 155 19.04 -9.77 -4.44
CA SER A 155 19.69 -10.95 -3.83
C SER A 155 18.71 -12.09 -3.48
N TRP A 156 17.41 -11.78 -3.41
CA TRP A 156 16.34 -12.77 -3.13
C TRP A 156 15.65 -13.22 -4.41
N SER A 157 15.81 -12.47 -5.47
CA SER A 157 15.22 -12.80 -6.76
C SER A 157 16.03 -13.89 -7.44
N ASP A 158 15.41 -15.03 -7.68
CA ASP A 158 15.99 -16.09 -8.53
C ASP A 158 15.55 -15.85 -9.98
N PRO A 159 16.50 -15.56 -10.90
CA PRO A 159 16.16 -15.45 -12.33
C PRO A 159 15.50 -16.70 -12.90
N LYS A 160 15.63 -17.85 -12.23
CA LYS A 160 15.06 -19.12 -12.66
C LYS A 160 13.58 -19.30 -12.30
N ASP A 161 13.12 -18.72 -11.18
CA ASP A 161 11.71 -18.77 -10.79
C ASP A 161 10.84 -17.76 -11.56
N GLY A 162 11.48 -16.74 -12.14
CA GLY A 162 10.84 -15.77 -13.01
C GLY A 162 9.87 -14.81 -12.32
N TYR A 163 9.91 -14.67 -10.99
CA TYR A 163 8.98 -13.79 -10.25
C TYR A 163 9.04 -12.35 -10.76
N LEU A 164 10.22 -11.72 -10.75
CA LEU A 164 10.37 -10.35 -11.20
C LEU A 164 10.16 -10.20 -12.71
N THR A 165 10.60 -11.17 -13.50
CA THR A 165 10.34 -11.20 -14.95
C THR A 165 8.85 -11.23 -15.23
N THR A 166 8.10 -12.09 -14.54
CA THR A 166 6.65 -12.19 -14.68
C THR A 166 5.96 -10.88 -14.31
N LEU A 167 6.35 -10.23 -13.21
CA LEU A 167 5.81 -8.92 -12.84
C LEU A 167 6.12 -7.87 -13.91
N GLY A 168 7.37 -7.80 -14.37
CA GLY A 168 7.78 -6.85 -15.40
C GLY A 168 7.03 -7.01 -16.72
N ASP A 169 6.75 -8.25 -17.12
CA ASP A 169 6.02 -8.54 -18.35
C ASP A 169 4.51 -8.29 -18.26
N LYS A 170 3.92 -8.44 -17.08
CA LYS A 170 2.46 -8.45 -16.90
C LYS A 170 1.87 -7.19 -16.28
N LEU A 171 2.64 -6.45 -15.48
CA LEU A 171 2.14 -5.23 -14.85
C LEU A 171 1.89 -4.12 -15.87
N ASN A 172 0.78 -3.39 -15.69
CA ASN A 172 0.57 -2.14 -16.40
C ASN A 172 1.74 -1.18 -16.11
N PRO A 173 2.28 -0.51 -17.14
CA PRO A 173 3.50 0.32 -17.00
C PRO A 173 3.31 1.56 -16.11
N SER A 174 2.06 1.93 -15.80
CA SER A 174 1.74 3.02 -14.87
C SER A 174 1.94 2.64 -13.40
N ILE A 175 1.99 1.35 -13.07
CA ILE A 175 2.15 0.86 -11.70
C ILE A 175 3.61 0.99 -11.27
N GLN A 176 3.84 1.68 -10.17
CA GLN A 176 5.17 1.92 -9.62
C GLN A 176 5.59 0.78 -8.68
N ILE A 177 6.82 0.32 -8.82
CA ILE A 177 7.36 -0.78 -8.02
C ILE A 177 8.35 -0.23 -6.99
N MET A 178 8.13 -0.54 -5.71
CA MET A 178 9.08 -0.26 -4.65
C MET A 178 10.23 -1.28 -4.69
N TRP A 179 11.43 -0.79 -4.55
CA TRP A 179 12.63 -1.60 -4.52
C TRP A 179 13.51 -1.21 -3.34
N THR A 180 13.98 -2.17 -2.58
CA THR A 180 14.75 -1.91 -1.37
C THR A 180 15.77 -3.02 -1.11
N GLY A 181 16.63 -2.83 -0.12
CA GLY A 181 17.62 -3.79 0.34
C GLY A 181 19.03 -3.22 0.32
N ASP A 182 19.99 -4.04 0.73
CA ASP A 182 21.41 -3.71 0.85
C ASP A 182 22.18 -3.82 -0.49
N ARG A 183 21.55 -4.42 -1.50
CA ARG A 183 22.11 -4.58 -2.86
C ARG A 183 21.06 -4.30 -3.91
N VAL A 184 21.36 -3.39 -4.76
CA VAL A 184 20.52 -2.99 -5.90
C VAL A 184 21.04 -3.64 -7.18
#